data_26ea0e654a1070e293550bfd353ac492
#
_entry.id   26ea0e654a1070e293550bfd353ac492
#
_cell.length_a   1.000
_cell.length_b   1.000
_cell.length_c   1.000
_cell.angle_alpha   90.00
_cell.angle_beta   90.00
_cell.angle_gamma   90.00
#
_symmetry.space_group_name_H-M   'P 1'
#
loop_
_entity.id
_entity.type
_entity.pdbx_description
1 polymer ?
#
loop_
_entity_poly.entity_id
_entity_poly.type
_entity_poly.pdbx_seq_one_letter_code
_entity_poly.pdbx_strand_id
1 'polypeptide(L)'
;MSFFNPKRMLVAATTAVALVSVAQAVDISGAGATFPTPIYSKWADAYKKQTGVGMNYQSIGSGGGIKQIKARTVTFGASDMPLKPEEVKEAGLVQFPMIIGGVVPAVNIKGVAPGQLVLDGATIASIYLGEITKWSDPKVKKLNPKLALPDTAIAPIYRSDGSGTNFLFSDYLSKSSPKFKESVGAATSVQWPSGIGAKGNEGEANMVTQTDGAIGYVEYAYAKQNKMAHALLVNKDGKTVAPSADSFAGAAANADWAHAPAYYLILTDQAGAKSWPITGASFILVYAVPQDLAATSEALKFFNWAYKSGTQMANELDYVPLPDALIKQVRATWKAEIKGVPALSDAAPTATAAKRM
;
A
#
# COMPACT_ATOMS: atom_id res chain seq x y z
N MET A 1 55.28 48.12 -64.11
CA MET A 1 54.96 48.38 -62.73
C MET A 1 53.62 47.68 -62.47
N SER A 2 53.71 46.54 -61.81
CA SER A 2 52.55 45.62 -61.61
C SER A 2 52.13 45.67 -60.14
N PHE A 3 50.82 46.00 -59.87
CA PHE A 3 50.27 45.97 -58.54
C PHE A 3 49.50 44.68 -58.36
N PHE A 4 49.96 43.79 -57.51
CA PHE A 4 49.27 42.59 -57.04
C PHE A 4 48.35 42.97 -55.90
N ASN A 5 47.11 42.61 -56.04
CA ASN A 5 46.07 42.76 -55.01
C ASN A 5 45.61 41.39 -54.50
N PRO A 6 45.90 40.92 -53.27
CA PRO A 6 45.43 39.64 -52.77
C PRO A 6 44.04 39.78 -52.13
N LYS A 7 43.05 39.17 -52.77
CA LYS A 7 41.72 39.03 -52.21
C LYS A 7 41.80 38.13 -50.98
N ARG A 8 41.49 38.68 -49.82
CA ARG A 8 41.29 37.93 -48.60
C ARG A 8 39.96 37.16 -48.70
N MET A 9 40.00 35.84 -48.78
CA MET A 9 38.86 34.98 -48.63
C MET A 9 38.59 34.79 -47.12
N LEU A 10 37.49 35.33 -46.64
CA LEU A 10 37.01 35.15 -45.29
C LEU A 10 36.13 33.87 -45.27
N VAL A 11 36.67 32.73 -44.77
CA VAL A 11 35.90 31.51 -44.53
C VAL A 11 35.18 31.69 -43.22
N ALA A 12 33.87 31.90 -43.28
CA ALA A 12 32.97 31.91 -42.12
C ALA A 12 32.68 30.43 -41.73
N ALA A 13 33.36 29.95 -40.71
CA ALA A 13 33.01 28.66 -40.08
C ALA A 13 31.76 28.85 -39.21
N THR A 14 30.62 28.45 -39.73
CA THR A 14 29.36 28.34 -38.95
C THR A 14 29.42 27.12 -38.06
N THR A 15 29.74 27.33 -36.79
CA THR A 15 29.66 26.30 -35.75
C THR A 15 28.16 26.10 -35.41
N ALA A 16 27.57 25.02 -35.92
CA ALA A 16 26.23 24.58 -35.50
C ALA A 16 26.35 24.03 -34.07
N VAL A 17 25.95 24.82 -33.10
CA VAL A 17 25.74 24.36 -31.70
C VAL A 17 24.45 23.54 -31.71
N ALA A 18 24.60 22.21 -31.72
CA ALA A 18 23.49 21.31 -31.49
C ALA A 18 23.05 21.49 -30.00
N LEU A 19 21.95 22.18 -29.78
CA LEU A 19 21.25 22.21 -28.51
C LEU A 19 20.74 20.78 -28.25
N VAL A 20 21.50 20.01 -27.51
CA VAL A 20 21.02 18.75 -26.93
C VAL A 20 20.06 19.14 -25.81
N SER A 21 18.77 19.16 -26.11
CA SER A 21 17.73 19.23 -25.09
C SER A 21 17.88 17.99 -24.20
N VAL A 22 18.47 18.16 -23.03
CA VAL A 22 18.39 17.16 -21.97
C VAL A 22 16.91 17.12 -21.58
N ALA A 23 16.21 16.11 -22.06
CA ALA A 23 14.86 15.82 -21.58
C ALA A 23 14.97 15.55 -20.08
N GLN A 24 14.56 16.53 -19.28
CA GLN A 24 14.50 16.40 -17.83
C GLN A 24 13.51 15.27 -17.53
N ALA A 25 13.95 14.24 -16.84
CA ALA A 25 13.08 13.14 -16.44
C ALA A 25 11.92 13.73 -15.60
N VAL A 26 10.70 13.44 -16.01
CA VAL A 26 9.50 13.90 -15.27
C VAL A 26 9.41 13.07 -13.99
N ASP A 27 9.57 13.72 -12.84
CA ASP A 27 9.38 13.05 -11.56
C ASP A 27 7.90 12.69 -11.35
N ILE A 28 7.68 11.49 -10.79
CA ILE A 28 6.36 10.98 -10.50
C ILE A 28 5.92 11.52 -9.14
N SER A 29 4.73 12.13 -9.07
CA SER A 29 4.13 12.57 -7.80
C SER A 29 2.97 11.65 -7.40
N GLY A 30 2.97 11.18 -6.16
CA GLY A 30 1.91 10.33 -5.63
C GLY A 30 1.62 10.64 -4.18
N ALA A 31 0.41 10.30 -3.72
CA ALA A 31 0.04 10.43 -2.33
C ALA A 31 -0.98 9.37 -1.92
N GLY A 32 -0.98 8.99 -0.65
CA GLY A 32 -2.03 8.13 -0.13
C GLY A 32 -1.60 7.16 0.95
N ALA A 33 -2.06 5.94 0.82
CA ALA A 33 -1.93 4.87 1.79
C ALA A 33 -0.53 4.73 2.39
N THR A 34 -0.46 4.59 3.71
CA THR A 34 0.80 4.31 4.41
C THR A 34 1.14 2.82 4.38
N PHE A 35 0.16 1.95 4.13
CA PHE A 35 0.31 0.51 4.02
C PHE A 35 1.43 0.10 3.03
N PRO A 36 1.49 0.58 1.77
CA PRO A 36 2.51 0.17 0.81
C PRO A 36 3.81 0.98 0.90
N THR A 37 3.92 1.96 1.80
CA THR A 37 5.08 2.87 1.82
C THR A 37 6.43 2.15 1.90
N PRO A 38 6.62 1.09 2.72
CA PRO A 38 7.89 0.38 2.78
C PRO A 38 8.33 -0.17 1.41
N ILE A 39 7.42 -0.76 0.67
CA ILE A 39 7.74 -1.32 -0.65
C ILE A 39 7.82 -0.24 -1.73
N TYR A 40 6.95 0.79 -1.69
CA TYR A 40 7.01 1.88 -2.66
C TYR A 40 8.32 2.66 -2.57
N SER A 41 8.82 2.91 -1.37
CA SER A 41 10.14 3.54 -1.16
C SER A 41 11.27 2.69 -1.75
N LYS A 42 11.26 1.39 -1.50
CA LYS A 42 12.27 0.46 -2.02
C LYS A 42 12.24 0.38 -3.53
N TRP A 43 11.04 0.34 -4.12
CA TRP A 43 10.87 0.37 -5.58
C TRP A 43 11.29 1.70 -6.20
N ALA A 44 10.95 2.83 -5.58
CA ALA A 44 11.34 4.17 -6.05
C ALA A 44 12.85 4.33 -6.11
N ASP A 45 13.57 3.89 -5.08
CA ASP A 45 15.01 3.93 -5.03
C ASP A 45 15.66 3.07 -6.13
N ALA A 46 15.13 1.84 -6.32
CA ALA A 46 15.65 0.94 -7.35
C ALA A 46 15.33 1.45 -8.77
N TYR A 47 14.13 1.96 -8.99
CA TYR A 47 13.72 2.52 -10.28
C TYR A 47 14.54 3.76 -10.63
N LYS A 48 14.76 4.67 -9.66
CA LYS A 48 15.61 5.86 -9.85
C LYS A 48 17.04 5.50 -10.20
N LYS A 49 17.63 4.48 -9.56
CA LYS A 49 18.98 3.99 -9.89
C LYS A 49 19.06 3.46 -11.32
N GLN A 50 17.99 2.83 -11.82
CA GLN A 50 17.95 2.22 -13.14
C GLN A 50 17.62 3.22 -14.25
N THR A 51 16.71 4.16 -14.01
CA THR A 51 16.11 5.03 -15.04
C THR A 51 16.47 6.50 -14.91
N GLY A 52 16.91 6.94 -13.73
CA GLY A 52 17.09 8.36 -13.38
C GLY A 52 15.78 9.05 -12.95
N VAL A 53 14.62 8.40 -13.08
CA VAL A 53 13.32 8.98 -12.73
C VAL A 53 13.07 8.84 -11.23
N GLY A 54 12.75 9.95 -10.57
CA GLY A 54 12.36 9.99 -9.16
C GLY A 54 10.87 9.79 -8.95
N MET A 55 10.49 9.30 -7.77
CA MET A 55 9.12 9.29 -7.30
C MET A 55 9.02 9.99 -5.94
N ASN A 56 8.19 11.02 -5.88
CA ASN A 56 7.84 11.70 -4.63
C ASN A 56 6.48 11.17 -4.16
N TYR A 57 6.50 10.26 -3.19
CA TYR A 57 5.30 9.67 -2.60
C TYR A 57 5.05 10.23 -1.21
N GLN A 58 3.88 10.83 -1.01
CA GLN A 58 3.44 11.36 0.28
C GLN A 58 2.59 10.32 1.02
N SER A 59 3.15 9.71 2.06
CA SER A 59 2.51 8.74 2.96
C SER A 59 1.57 9.48 3.93
N ILE A 60 0.32 9.75 3.51
CA ILE A 60 -0.66 10.58 4.24
C ILE A 60 -2.00 9.89 4.53
N GLY A 61 -2.06 8.59 4.29
CA GLY A 61 -3.27 7.77 4.43
C GLY A 61 -4.14 7.76 3.18
N SER A 62 -4.91 6.68 3.02
CA SER A 62 -5.78 6.45 1.84
C SER A 62 -6.76 7.58 1.60
N GLY A 63 -7.39 8.10 2.64
CA GLY A 63 -8.31 9.24 2.53
C GLY A 63 -7.63 10.51 2.01
N GLY A 64 -6.37 10.76 2.41
CA GLY A 64 -5.54 11.84 1.89
C GLY A 64 -5.22 11.65 0.40
N GLY A 65 -4.84 10.44 0.00
CA GLY A 65 -4.56 10.08 -1.38
C GLY A 65 -5.77 10.25 -2.30
N ILE A 66 -6.93 9.75 -1.87
CA ILE A 66 -8.19 9.92 -2.61
C ILE A 66 -8.54 11.41 -2.78
N LYS A 67 -8.37 12.21 -1.73
CA LYS A 67 -8.61 13.67 -1.82
C LYS A 67 -7.64 14.33 -2.80
N GLN A 68 -6.35 14.03 -2.74
CA GLN A 68 -5.35 14.65 -3.61
C GLN A 68 -5.53 14.26 -5.08
N ILE A 69 -5.79 12.98 -5.38
CA ILE A 69 -6.04 12.59 -6.76
C ILE A 69 -7.32 13.25 -7.30
N LYS A 70 -8.42 13.28 -6.55
CA LYS A 70 -9.65 13.97 -6.95
C LYS A 70 -9.44 15.48 -7.15
N ALA A 71 -8.52 16.10 -6.38
CA ALA A 71 -8.13 17.52 -6.53
C ALA A 71 -7.08 17.73 -7.64
N ARG A 72 -6.61 16.69 -8.33
CA ARG A 72 -5.59 16.76 -9.40
C ARG A 72 -4.25 17.37 -8.94
N THR A 73 -3.88 17.20 -7.67
CA THR A 73 -2.61 17.70 -7.10
C THR A 73 -1.46 16.71 -7.19
N VAL A 74 -1.75 15.47 -7.56
CA VAL A 74 -0.77 14.38 -7.75
C VAL A 74 -1.07 13.60 -9.02
N THR A 75 -0.05 12.93 -9.57
CA THR A 75 -0.16 12.08 -10.76
C THR A 75 -0.96 10.80 -10.45
N PHE A 76 -0.77 10.24 -9.23
CA PHE A 76 -1.53 9.08 -8.78
C PHE A 76 -1.92 9.19 -7.30
N GLY A 77 -3.05 8.59 -6.95
CA GLY A 77 -3.44 8.33 -5.57
C GLY A 77 -3.21 6.87 -5.21
N ALA A 78 -3.02 6.57 -3.92
CA ALA A 78 -2.98 5.20 -3.42
C ALA A 78 -3.95 5.00 -2.26
N SER A 79 -4.68 3.86 -2.27
CA SER A 79 -5.67 3.53 -1.25
C SER A 79 -5.75 2.02 -1.02
N ASP A 80 -5.84 1.60 0.26
CA ASP A 80 -6.08 0.20 0.61
C ASP A 80 -7.58 -0.08 0.80
N MET A 81 -8.41 0.95 0.76
CA MET A 81 -9.85 0.83 0.55
C MET A 81 -10.13 1.07 -0.94
N PRO A 82 -10.58 0.06 -1.71
CA PRO A 82 -10.97 0.30 -3.09
C PRO A 82 -12.17 1.25 -3.15
N LEU A 83 -12.16 2.17 -4.10
CA LEU A 83 -13.35 2.95 -4.45
C LEU A 83 -14.37 2.05 -5.15
N LYS A 84 -15.64 2.28 -4.90
CA LYS A 84 -16.71 1.59 -5.61
C LYS A 84 -16.69 1.93 -7.10
N PRO A 85 -17.15 1.04 -7.97
CA PRO A 85 -17.14 1.28 -9.43
C PRO A 85 -17.81 2.59 -9.83
N GLU A 86 -18.92 2.95 -9.13
CA GLU A 86 -19.64 4.20 -9.37
C GLU A 86 -18.79 5.42 -9.02
N GLU A 87 -18.07 5.37 -7.88
CA GLU A 87 -17.19 6.45 -7.41
C GLU A 87 -15.98 6.64 -8.34
N VAL A 88 -15.40 5.53 -8.84
CA VAL A 88 -14.30 5.53 -9.82
C VAL A 88 -14.75 6.22 -11.11
N LYS A 89 -15.94 5.83 -11.62
CA LYS A 89 -16.52 6.37 -12.83
C LYS A 89 -16.87 7.85 -12.68
N GLU A 90 -17.54 8.23 -11.61
CA GLU A 90 -17.94 9.61 -11.33
C GLU A 90 -16.74 10.55 -11.22
N ALA A 91 -15.66 10.08 -10.59
CA ALA A 91 -14.42 10.84 -10.46
C ALA A 91 -13.57 10.86 -11.75
N GLY A 92 -13.94 10.10 -12.79
CA GLY A 92 -13.17 9.97 -14.02
C GLY A 92 -11.81 9.30 -13.80
N LEU A 93 -11.75 8.37 -12.86
CA LEU A 93 -10.54 7.65 -12.49
C LEU A 93 -10.51 6.25 -13.10
N VAL A 94 -9.32 5.66 -13.12
CA VAL A 94 -9.05 4.24 -13.33
C VAL A 94 -8.39 3.74 -12.05
N GLN A 95 -8.90 2.64 -11.51
CA GLN A 95 -8.38 1.98 -10.32
C GLN A 95 -7.80 0.62 -10.69
N PHE A 96 -6.67 0.27 -10.06
CA PHE A 96 -6.11 -1.06 -10.23
C PHE A 96 -5.30 -1.48 -8.99
N PRO A 97 -5.26 -2.79 -8.63
CA PRO A 97 -4.47 -3.29 -7.52
C PRO A 97 -2.97 -3.24 -7.85
N MET A 98 -2.13 -3.00 -6.83
CA MET A 98 -0.68 -2.93 -7.00
C MET A 98 0.07 -3.99 -6.22
N ILE A 99 -0.33 -4.23 -4.98
CA ILE A 99 0.36 -5.14 -4.07
C ILE A 99 -0.63 -5.65 -3.01
N ILE A 100 -0.41 -6.85 -2.50
CA ILE A 100 -1.20 -7.43 -1.41
C ILE A 100 -0.32 -7.54 -0.17
N GLY A 101 -0.91 -7.38 1.01
CA GLY A 101 -0.23 -7.53 2.29
C GLY A 101 -1.21 -7.83 3.41
N GLY A 102 -0.73 -7.89 4.65
CA GLY A 102 -1.55 -8.18 5.82
C GLY A 102 -1.47 -7.10 6.88
N VAL A 103 -2.60 -6.81 7.51
CA VAL A 103 -2.66 -6.00 8.73
C VAL A 103 -2.56 -6.93 9.93
N VAL A 104 -1.71 -6.60 10.88
CA VAL A 104 -1.47 -7.41 12.08
C VAL A 104 -1.81 -6.64 13.34
N PRO A 105 -2.50 -7.28 14.32
CA PRO A 105 -2.62 -6.72 15.66
C PRO A 105 -1.23 -6.74 16.31
N ALA A 106 -0.66 -5.55 16.49
CA ALA A 106 0.62 -5.34 17.17
C ALA A 106 0.36 -5.03 18.64
N VAL A 107 1.17 -5.58 19.54
CA VAL A 107 0.97 -5.43 20.98
C VAL A 107 2.25 -5.06 21.72
N ASN A 108 2.10 -4.41 22.85
CA ASN A 108 3.18 -4.16 23.79
C ASN A 108 2.81 -4.70 25.18
N ILE A 109 3.03 -5.99 25.36
CA ILE A 109 2.73 -6.71 26.62
C ILE A 109 4.03 -7.28 27.17
N LYS A 110 4.36 -6.92 28.40
CA LYS A 110 5.58 -7.41 29.07
C LYS A 110 5.61 -8.94 29.08
N GLY A 111 6.69 -9.51 28.54
CA GLY A 111 6.91 -10.97 28.51
C GLY A 111 6.22 -11.69 27.34
N VAL A 112 5.59 -10.96 26.41
CA VAL A 112 4.98 -11.54 25.22
C VAL A 112 5.85 -11.24 24.00
N ALA A 113 6.33 -12.30 23.32
CA ALA A 113 7.12 -12.19 22.10
C ALA A 113 6.23 -12.29 20.84
N PRO A 114 6.75 -11.91 19.64
CA PRO A 114 6.04 -12.07 18.38
C PRO A 114 5.49 -13.50 18.20
N GLY A 115 4.22 -13.63 17.82
CA GLY A 115 3.58 -14.91 17.54
C GLY A 115 3.26 -15.78 18.75
N GLN A 116 3.33 -15.25 19.99
CA GLN A 116 2.93 -15.98 21.17
C GLN A 116 1.46 -15.75 21.57
N LEU A 117 0.95 -14.54 21.35
CA LEU A 117 -0.44 -14.20 21.64
C LEU A 117 -1.36 -14.66 20.53
N VAL A 118 -2.44 -15.34 20.89
CA VAL A 118 -3.53 -15.73 19.97
C VAL A 118 -4.75 -14.86 20.24
N LEU A 119 -5.31 -14.27 19.22
CA LEU A 119 -6.56 -13.53 19.27
C LEU A 119 -7.53 -14.02 18.19
N ASP A 120 -8.81 -13.73 18.35
CA ASP A 120 -9.84 -13.84 17.33
C ASP A 120 -10.53 -12.50 17.10
N GLY A 121 -11.27 -12.38 16.02
CA GLY A 121 -11.92 -11.13 15.65
C GLY A 121 -12.95 -10.66 16.68
N ALA A 122 -13.66 -11.59 17.32
CA ALA A 122 -14.67 -11.27 18.34
C ALA A 122 -14.01 -10.70 19.61
N THR A 123 -12.87 -11.27 20.03
CA THR A 123 -12.11 -10.76 21.18
C THR A 123 -11.51 -9.39 20.89
N ILE A 124 -10.92 -9.19 19.69
CA ILE A 124 -10.38 -7.88 19.29
C ILE A 124 -11.52 -6.84 19.22
N ALA A 125 -12.66 -7.19 18.63
CA ALA A 125 -13.82 -6.29 18.60
C ALA A 125 -14.26 -5.89 20.01
N SER A 126 -14.35 -6.83 20.96
CA SER A 126 -14.69 -6.55 22.36
C SER A 126 -13.65 -5.64 23.05
N ILE A 127 -12.36 -5.75 22.70
CA ILE A 127 -11.32 -4.83 23.20
C ILE A 127 -11.58 -3.41 22.69
N TYR A 128 -11.77 -3.24 21.38
CA TYR A 128 -11.98 -1.91 20.79
C TYR A 128 -13.34 -1.29 21.14
N LEU A 129 -14.33 -2.11 21.51
CA LEU A 129 -15.59 -1.65 22.11
C LEU A 129 -15.47 -1.27 23.59
N GLY A 130 -14.33 -1.49 24.24
CA GLY A 130 -14.11 -1.22 25.65
C GLY A 130 -14.77 -2.24 26.61
N GLU A 131 -15.19 -3.40 26.10
CA GLU A 131 -15.78 -4.49 26.90
C GLU A 131 -14.72 -5.34 27.60
N ILE A 132 -13.58 -5.54 26.95
CA ILE A 132 -12.39 -6.20 27.48
C ILE A 132 -11.34 -5.12 27.71
N THR A 133 -11.00 -4.88 28.98
CA THR A 133 -10.12 -3.77 29.38
C THR A 133 -8.80 -4.21 30.00
N LYS A 134 -8.58 -5.53 30.18
CA LYS A 134 -7.36 -6.10 30.74
C LYS A 134 -6.89 -7.31 29.96
N TRP A 135 -5.58 -7.50 29.85
CA TRP A 135 -4.99 -8.68 29.23
C TRP A 135 -5.28 -9.97 30.00
N SER A 136 -5.55 -9.88 31.32
CA SER A 136 -5.95 -11.01 32.18
C SER A 136 -7.40 -11.45 32.00
N ASP A 137 -8.19 -10.82 31.12
CA ASP A 137 -9.61 -11.17 30.88
C ASP A 137 -9.77 -12.66 30.55
N PRO A 138 -10.80 -13.34 31.11
CA PRO A 138 -11.06 -14.76 30.86
C PRO A 138 -11.18 -15.13 29.38
N LYS A 139 -11.75 -14.26 28.52
CA LYS A 139 -11.86 -14.51 27.07
C LYS A 139 -10.49 -14.55 26.41
N VAL A 140 -9.58 -13.62 26.79
CA VAL A 140 -8.22 -13.59 26.27
C VAL A 140 -7.42 -14.80 26.78
N LYS A 141 -7.50 -15.14 28.08
CA LYS A 141 -6.87 -16.32 28.67
C LYS A 141 -7.32 -17.62 28.04
N LYS A 142 -8.60 -17.73 27.70
CA LYS A 142 -9.15 -18.95 27.03
C LYS A 142 -8.47 -19.24 25.70
N LEU A 143 -8.15 -18.21 24.93
CA LEU A 143 -7.37 -18.34 23.68
C LEU A 143 -5.89 -18.65 23.93
N ASN A 144 -5.39 -18.33 25.14
CA ASN A 144 -3.98 -18.36 25.50
C ASN A 144 -3.71 -19.16 26.80
N PRO A 145 -4.12 -20.44 26.91
CA PRO A 145 -4.09 -21.18 28.17
C PRO A 145 -2.67 -21.45 28.72
N LYS A 146 -1.65 -21.32 27.87
CA LYS A 146 -0.24 -21.52 28.23
C LYS A 146 0.56 -20.21 28.38
N LEU A 147 -0.05 -19.07 28.07
CA LEU A 147 0.62 -17.77 28.15
C LEU A 147 0.28 -17.06 29.45
N ALA A 148 1.29 -16.67 30.21
CA ALA A 148 1.11 -15.89 31.44
C ALA A 148 0.80 -14.43 31.06
N LEU A 149 -0.48 -14.11 30.94
CA LEU A 149 -0.95 -12.75 30.64
C LEU A 149 -1.03 -11.91 31.93
N PRO A 150 -0.42 -10.71 31.95
CA PRO A 150 -0.42 -9.84 33.13
C PRO A 150 -1.81 -9.22 33.36
N ASP A 151 -2.06 -8.77 34.60
CA ASP A 151 -3.27 -7.98 34.94
C ASP A 151 -3.08 -6.50 34.58
N THR A 152 -2.59 -6.25 33.38
CA THR A 152 -2.34 -4.92 32.82
C THR A 152 -3.55 -4.43 32.04
N ALA A 153 -3.87 -3.15 32.16
CA ALA A 153 -4.93 -2.52 31.36
C ALA A 153 -4.56 -2.56 29.88
N ILE A 154 -5.55 -2.77 29.02
CA ILE A 154 -5.37 -2.70 27.57
C ILE A 154 -5.51 -1.23 27.16
N ALA A 155 -4.56 -0.75 26.34
CA ALA A 155 -4.60 0.56 25.70
C ALA A 155 -4.78 0.39 24.20
N PRO A 156 -6.02 0.49 23.66
CA PRO A 156 -6.25 0.43 22.23
C PRO A 156 -5.63 1.65 21.53
N ILE A 157 -4.87 1.42 20.47
CA ILE A 157 -4.35 2.46 19.59
C ILE A 157 -5.10 2.35 18.27
N TYR A 158 -5.48 3.47 17.68
CA TYR A 158 -6.23 3.51 16.44
C TYR A 158 -5.74 4.60 15.50
N ARG A 159 -6.10 4.52 14.22
CA ARG A 159 -5.73 5.51 13.20
C ARG A 159 -6.62 6.76 13.31
N SER A 160 -5.96 7.90 13.49
CA SER A 160 -6.62 9.22 13.54
C SER A 160 -6.74 9.88 12.17
N ASP A 161 -6.09 9.35 11.14
CA ASP A 161 -6.16 9.80 9.74
C ASP A 161 -7.14 8.93 8.92
N GLY A 162 -7.48 9.38 7.72
CA GLY A 162 -8.24 8.56 6.77
C GLY A 162 -7.38 7.41 6.23
N SER A 163 -7.51 6.22 6.81
CA SER A 163 -6.60 5.09 6.66
C SER A 163 -7.25 3.88 5.98
N GLY A 164 -6.61 3.34 4.94
CA GLY A 164 -7.00 2.06 4.37
C GLY A 164 -6.70 0.88 5.30
N THR A 165 -5.62 0.95 6.09
CA THR A 165 -5.33 -0.03 7.16
C THR A 165 -6.48 -0.06 8.18
N ASN A 166 -6.98 1.12 8.58
CA ASN A 166 -8.18 1.24 9.43
C ASN A 166 -9.41 0.60 8.78
N PHE A 167 -9.61 0.83 7.48
CA PHE A 167 -10.72 0.21 6.75
C PHE A 167 -10.64 -1.32 6.80
N LEU A 168 -9.49 -1.91 6.47
CA LEU A 168 -9.30 -3.36 6.49
C LEU A 168 -9.54 -3.95 7.89
N PHE A 169 -9.01 -3.28 8.91
CA PHE A 169 -9.18 -3.70 10.29
C PHE A 169 -10.64 -3.61 10.76
N SER A 170 -11.29 -2.47 10.55
CA SER A 170 -12.68 -2.26 10.95
C SER A 170 -13.68 -3.11 10.13
N ASP A 171 -13.37 -3.40 8.86
CA ASP A 171 -14.15 -4.34 8.04
C ASP A 171 -14.06 -5.77 8.58
N TYR A 172 -12.85 -6.23 8.93
CA TYR A 172 -12.68 -7.51 9.59
C TYR A 172 -13.44 -7.60 10.92
N LEU A 173 -13.34 -6.58 11.78
CA LEU A 173 -14.06 -6.56 13.06
C LEU A 173 -15.57 -6.53 12.85
N SER A 174 -16.06 -5.83 11.84
CA SER A 174 -17.49 -5.80 11.47
C SER A 174 -17.99 -7.15 10.98
N LYS A 175 -17.15 -7.94 10.30
CA LYS A 175 -17.45 -9.33 9.90
C LYS A 175 -17.43 -10.29 11.08
N SER A 176 -16.60 -10.02 12.08
CA SER A 176 -16.39 -10.87 13.26
C SER A 176 -17.34 -10.58 14.42
N SER A 177 -17.95 -9.40 14.47
CA SER A 177 -18.82 -8.95 15.56
C SER A 177 -19.99 -8.12 15.05
N PRO A 178 -21.24 -8.63 15.13
CA PRO A 178 -22.44 -7.87 14.79
C PRO A 178 -22.56 -6.56 15.60
N LYS A 179 -22.21 -6.58 16.89
CA LYS A 179 -22.21 -5.39 17.74
C LYS A 179 -21.23 -4.32 17.25
N PHE A 180 -20.00 -4.73 16.84
CA PHE A 180 -19.04 -3.79 16.28
C PHE A 180 -19.54 -3.21 14.95
N LYS A 181 -20.11 -4.05 14.08
CA LYS A 181 -20.68 -3.63 12.80
C LYS A 181 -21.77 -2.56 12.99
N GLU A 182 -22.64 -2.74 13.98
CA GLU A 182 -23.75 -1.82 14.25
C GLU A 182 -23.28 -0.51 14.89
N SER A 183 -22.34 -0.57 15.84
CA SER A 183 -21.95 0.61 16.63
C SER A 183 -20.77 1.39 16.06
N VAL A 184 -19.89 0.76 15.27
CA VAL A 184 -18.67 1.38 14.72
C VAL A 184 -18.65 1.30 13.19
N GLY A 185 -18.89 0.11 12.63
CA GLY A 185 -18.88 -0.13 11.19
C GLY A 185 -17.45 -0.18 10.58
N ALA A 186 -17.39 -0.01 9.25
CA ALA A 186 -16.16 -0.12 8.48
C ALA A 186 -15.98 1.09 7.53
N ALA A 187 -14.90 1.83 7.69
CA ALA A 187 -14.53 2.95 6.83
C ALA A 187 -13.05 3.30 6.98
N THR A 188 -12.54 4.22 6.15
CA THR A 188 -11.18 4.77 6.32
C THR A 188 -11.05 5.60 7.60
N SER A 189 -12.18 6.08 8.15
CA SER A 189 -12.26 6.79 9.44
C SER A 189 -13.57 6.41 10.10
N VAL A 190 -13.51 5.91 11.32
CA VAL A 190 -14.66 5.51 12.15
C VAL A 190 -14.61 6.22 13.50
N GLN A 191 -15.74 6.23 14.23
CA GLN A 191 -15.78 6.74 15.58
C GLN A 191 -15.40 5.62 16.56
N TRP A 192 -14.16 5.62 17.01
CA TRP A 192 -13.68 4.65 17.99
C TRP A 192 -14.24 4.95 19.38
N PRO A 193 -14.84 3.96 20.07
CA PRO A 193 -15.41 4.17 21.42
C PRO A 193 -14.37 4.52 22.48
N SER A 194 -13.12 4.04 22.31
CA SER A 194 -12.03 4.25 23.25
C SER A 194 -10.68 4.17 22.55
N GLY A 195 -9.61 4.57 23.25
CA GLY A 195 -8.24 4.43 22.76
C GLY A 195 -7.56 5.76 22.45
N ILE A 196 -6.37 5.66 21.85
CA ILE A 196 -5.50 6.79 21.52
C ILE A 196 -5.28 6.81 20.00
N GLY A 197 -5.50 7.97 19.39
CA GLY A 197 -5.31 8.15 17.95
C GLY A 197 -3.85 8.34 17.56
N ALA A 198 -3.40 7.64 16.52
CA ALA A 198 -2.06 7.78 15.94
C ALA A 198 -2.16 7.98 14.42
N LYS A 199 -1.24 8.76 13.83
CA LYS A 199 -1.25 9.08 12.41
C LYS A 199 -0.30 8.18 11.61
N GLY A 200 -0.82 7.51 10.58
CA GLY A 200 -0.06 6.61 9.73
C GLY A 200 0.29 5.28 10.41
N ASN A 201 0.79 4.31 9.64
CA ASN A 201 1.33 3.06 10.20
C ASN A 201 2.56 3.34 11.07
N GLU A 202 3.38 4.32 10.69
CA GLU A 202 4.58 4.75 11.43
C GLU A 202 4.24 5.27 12.83
N GLY A 203 3.27 6.19 12.91
CA GLY A 203 2.82 6.77 14.17
C GLY A 203 2.14 5.74 15.06
N GLU A 204 1.36 4.83 14.49
CA GLU A 204 0.70 3.75 15.22
C GLU A 204 1.72 2.75 15.77
N ALA A 205 2.69 2.31 14.95
CA ALA A 205 3.78 1.44 15.39
C ALA A 205 4.59 2.06 16.56
N ASN A 206 4.91 3.34 16.44
CA ASN A 206 5.61 4.07 17.49
C ASN A 206 4.78 4.15 18.78
N MET A 207 3.50 4.51 18.69
CA MET A 207 2.60 4.63 19.84
C MET A 207 2.43 3.29 20.57
N VAL A 208 2.22 2.19 19.82
CA VAL A 208 2.15 0.84 20.41
C VAL A 208 3.43 0.49 21.14
N THR A 209 4.59 0.77 20.54
CA THR A 209 5.89 0.44 21.13
C THR A 209 6.15 1.19 22.44
N GLN A 210 5.67 2.43 22.55
CA GLN A 210 5.89 3.31 23.70
C GLN A 210 4.83 3.17 24.81
N THR A 211 3.71 2.47 24.55
CA THR A 211 2.60 2.38 25.50
C THR A 211 2.48 0.98 26.07
N ASP A 212 2.71 0.83 27.39
CA ASP A 212 2.54 -0.45 28.08
C ASP A 212 1.10 -0.94 27.98
N GLY A 213 0.91 -2.23 27.67
CA GLY A 213 -0.41 -2.84 27.50
C GLY A 213 -1.11 -2.46 26.20
N ALA A 214 -0.45 -1.78 25.27
CA ALA A 214 -1.06 -1.36 24.01
C ALA A 214 -1.41 -2.53 23.09
N ILE A 215 -2.47 -2.31 22.30
CA ILE A 215 -2.81 -3.04 21.10
C ILE A 215 -3.12 -2.03 19.99
N GLY A 216 -2.50 -2.17 18.84
CA GLY A 216 -2.78 -1.41 17.61
C GLY A 216 -2.81 -2.34 16.41
N TYR A 217 -2.94 -1.79 15.21
CA TYR A 217 -3.00 -2.56 13.96
C TYR A 217 -2.20 -1.88 12.86
N VAL A 218 -1.16 -2.54 12.41
CA VAL A 218 -0.25 -2.02 11.39
C VAL A 218 -0.09 -3.00 10.24
N GLU A 219 0.33 -2.52 9.09
CA GLU A 219 0.78 -3.40 8.02
C GLU A 219 2.03 -4.17 8.48
N TYR A 220 2.14 -5.44 8.07
CA TYR A 220 3.08 -6.41 8.63
C TYR A 220 4.55 -6.03 8.48
N ALA A 221 4.94 -5.35 7.39
CA ALA A 221 6.32 -4.88 7.23
C ALA A 221 6.73 -3.90 8.34
N TYR A 222 5.80 -3.06 8.81
CA TYR A 222 6.06 -2.15 9.94
C TYR A 222 6.29 -2.94 11.24
N ALA A 223 5.49 -3.97 11.51
CA ALA A 223 5.68 -4.81 12.69
C ALA A 223 7.05 -5.50 12.66
N LYS A 224 7.47 -6.03 11.50
CA LYS A 224 8.78 -6.66 11.33
C LYS A 224 9.95 -5.67 11.47
N GLN A 225 9.89 -4.54 10.77
CA GLN A 225 10.96 -3.53 10.80
C GLN A 225 11.19 -2.96 12.21
N ASN A 226 10.10 -2.78 12.97
CA ASN A 226 10.15 -2.30 14.36
C ASN A 226 10.26 -3.41 15.40
N LYS A 227 10.40 -4.69 14.97
CA LYS A 227 10.50 -5.87 15.86
C LYS A 227 9.37 -5.95 16.89
N MET A 228 8.16 -5.56 16.50
CA MET A 228 7.00 -5.51 17.38
C MET A 228 6.47 -6.93 17.67
N ALA A 229 6.04 -7.16 18.90
CA ALA A 229 5.20 -8.31 19.19
C ALA A 229 3.86 -8.15 18.45
N HIS A 230 3.40 -9.23 17.82
CA HIS A 230 2.14 -9.27 17.10
C HIS A 230 1.43 -10.61 17.35
N ALA A 231 0.10 -10.60 17.24
CA ALA A 231 -0.71 -11.75 17.52
C ALA A 231 -0.78 -12.73 16.33
N LEU A 232 -0.98 -14.01 16.65
CA LEU A 232 -1.59 -14.97 15.75
C LEU A 232 -3.10 -14.76 15.74
N LEU A 233 -3.77 -15.04 14.64
CA LEU A 233 -5.23 -14.91 14.55
C LEU A 233 -5.91 -16.26 14.29
N VAL A 234 -7.04 -16.45 14.96
CA VAL A 234 -7.98 -17.51 14.59
C VAL A 234 -8.76 -17.03 13.37
N ASN A 235 -8.64 -17.76 12.27
CA ASN A 235 -9.30 -17.42 11.01
C ASN A 235 -10.74 -17.96 10.92
N LYS A 236 -11.42 -17.67 9.81
CA LYS A 236 -12.80 -18.08 9.53
C LYS A 236 -13.02 -19.59 9.63
N ASP A 237 -12.00 -20.38 9.28
CA ASP A 237 -12.02 -21.87 9.34
C ASP A 237 -11.64 -22.41 10.73
N GLY A 238 -11.53 -21.53 11.75
CA GLY A 238 -11.18 -21.90 13.13
C GLY A 238 -9.71 -22.32 13.30
N LYS A 239 -8.83 -21.96 12.36
CA LYS A 239 -7.40 -22.28 12.44
C LYS A 239 -6.61 -21.09 12.97
N THR A 240 -5.66 -21.35 13.85
CA THR A 240 -4.69 -20.33 14.28
C THR A 240 -3.64 -20.17 13.18
N VAL A 241 -3.51 -18.95 12.66
CA VAL A 241 -2.64 -18.61 11.53
C VAL A 241 -1.65 -17.53 11.96
N ALA A 242 -0.40 -17.65 11.49
CA ALA A 242 0.62 -16.62 11.62
C ALA A 242 0.59 -15.69 10.38
N PRO A 243 0.89 -14.39 10.54
CA PRO A 243 1.04 -13.51 9.40
C PRO A 243 2.32 -13.87 8.61
N SER A 244 2.18 -14.00 7.30
CA SER A 244 3.28 -14.25 6.37
C SER A 244 2.80 -14.00 4.94
N ALA A 245 3.73 -13.82 4.00
CA ALA A 245 3.40 -13.75 2.58
C ALA A 245 2.53 -14.93 2.12
N ASP A 246 2.82 -16.16 2.58
CA ASP A 246 2.03 -17.35 2.25
C ASP A 246 0.60 -17.29 2.77
N SER A 247 0.38 -16.77 4.00
CA SER A 247 -0.96 -16.65 4.56
C SER A 247 -1.78 -15.51 3.93
N PHE A 248 -1.12 -14.45 3.49
CA PHE A 248 -1.73 -13.37 2.69
C PHE A 248 -2.09 -13.86 1.29
N ALA A 249 -1.17 -14.61 0.64
CA ALA A 249 -1.44 -15.25 -0.64
C ALA A 249 -2.60 -16.26 -0.54
N GLY A 250 -2.66 -17.03 0.56
CA GLY A 250 -3.76 -17.95 0.83
C GLY A 250 -5.12 -17.26 0.88
N ALA A 251 -5.21 -16.09 1.52
CA ALA A 251 -6.43 -15.29 1.56
C ALA A 251 -6.79 -14.71 0.18
N ALA A 252 -5.81 -14.38 -0.65
CA ALA A 252 -6.02 -13.82 -1.99
C ALA A 252 -6.25 -14.88 -3.08
N ALA A 253 -5.98 -16.16 -2.81
CA ALA A 253 -5.98 -17.22 -3.82
C ALA A 253 -7.34 -17.45 -4.51
N ASN A 254 -8.44 -17.20 -3.81
CA ASN A 254 -9.80 -17.35 -4.32
C ASN A 254 -10.44 -16.01 -4.74
N ALA A 255 -9.66 -14.94 -4.83
CA ALA A 255 -10.17 -13.63 -5.22
C ALA A 255 -10.52 -13.59 -6.70
N ASP A 256 -11.79 -13.36 -7.02
CA ASP A 256 -12.29 -13.29 -8.40
C ASP A 256 -12.09 -11.88 -8.99
N TRP A 257 -10.84 -11.57 -9.29
CA TRP A 257 -10.46 -10.30 -9.92
C TRP A 257 -11.03 -10.11 -11.33
N ALA A 258 -11.29 -11.23 -12.02
CA ALA A 258 -11.77 -11.19 -13.41
C ALA A 258 -13.19 -10.61 -13.51
N HIS A 259 -14.00 -10.83 -12.48
CA HIS A 259 -15.38 -10.36 -12.41
C HIS A 259 -15.59 -9.23 -11.40
N ALA A 260 -14.51 -8.56 -10.95
CA ALA A 260 -14.58 -7.43 -10.04
C ALA A 260 -14.54 -6.09 -10.80
N PRO A 261 -15.67 -5.40 -11.01
CA PRO A 261 -15.70 -4.11 -11.70
C PRO A 261 -14.80 -3.10 -10.98
N ALA A 262 -13.98 -2.36 -11.73
CA ALA A 262 -12.95 -1.47 -11.21
C ALA A 262 -12.04 -2.13 -10.14
N TYR A 263 -11.87 -3.46 -10.20
CA TYR A 263 -11.12 -4.25 -9.21
C TYR A 263 -11.62 -4.09 -7.77
N TYR A 264 -12.92 -3.82 -7.58
CA TYR A 264 -13.50 -3.66 -6.25
C TYR A 264 -13.56 -5.00 -5.53
N LEU A 265 -12.54 -5.32 -4.74
CA LEU A 265 -12.45 -6.54 -3.94
C LEU A 265 -11.89 -6.23 -2.55
N ILE A 266 -12.51 -6.84 -1.53
CA ILE A 266 -12.10 -6.75 -0.13
C ILE A 266 -11.68 -8.16 0.31
N LEU A 267 -10.42 -8.32 0.71
CA LEU A 267 -9.81 -9.63 1.00
C LEU A 267 -9.83 -10.01 2.49
N THR A 268 -10.55 -9.27 3.33
CA THR A 268 -10.68 -9.60 4.76
C THR A 268 -11.62 -10.80 4.97
N ASP A 269 -11.32 -11.62 5.97
CA ASP A 269 -12.11 -12.77 6.41
C ASP A 269 -12.38 -13.81 5.31
N GLN A 270 -11.38 -14.08 4.47
CA GLN A 270 -11.49 -15.10 3.42
C GLN A 270 -11.40 -16.50 4.02
N ALA A 271 -12.18 -17.45 3.44
CA ALA A 271 -12.09 -18.87 3.77
C ALA A 271 -10.72 -19.44 3.36
N GLY A 272 -10.33 -20.51 4.03
CA GLY A 272 -9.08 -21.23 3.78
C GLY A 272 -8.28 -21.43 5.07
N ALA A 273 -7.86 -22.65 5.32
CA ALA A 273 -7.18 -23.04 6.56
C ALA A 273 -5.88 -22.25 6.84
N LYS A 274 -5.27 -21.66 5.80
CA LYS A 274 -4.05 -20.83 5.91
C LYS A 274 -4.31 -19.35 5.70
N SER A 275 -5.55 -18.92 5.41
CA SER A 275 -5.88 -17.54 5.09
C SER A 275 -5.69 -16.63 6.29
N TRP A 276 -4.87 -15.57 6.13
CA TRP A 276 -4.75 -14.50 7.12
C TRP A 276 -6.03 -13.64 7.11
N PRO A 277 -6.68 -13.43 8.26
CA PRO A 277 -7.99 -12.79 8.30
C PRO A 277 -8.01 -11.32 7.85
N ILE A 278 -6.92 -10.57 8.04
CA ILE A 278 -6.86 -9.14 7.75
C ILE A 278 -5.92 -8.89 6.57
N THR A 279 -6.22 -9.56 5.45
CA THR A 279 -5.51 -9.38 4.19
C THR A 279 -6.16 -8.28 3.38
N GLY A 280 -5.36 -7.47 2.69
CA GLY A 280 -5.83 -6.41 1.80
C GLY A 280 -4.91 -6.17 0.62
N ALA A 281 -5.45 -5.55 -0.42
CA ALA A 281 -4.69 -5.02 -1.53
C ALA A 281 -4.56 -3.50 -1.40
N SER A 282 -3.45 -2.95 -1.86
CA SER A 282 -3.32 -1.51 -2.09
C SER A 282 -3.59 -1.20 -3.56
N PHE A 283 -4.40 -0.19 -3.83
CA PHE A 283 -4.85 0.20 -5.16
C PHE A 283 -4.23 1.52 -5.56
N ILE A 284 -3.97 1.66 -6.86
CA ILE A 284 -3.57 2.91 -7.49
C ILE A 284 -4.78 3.52 -8.20
N LEU A 285 -4.87 4.83 -8.10
CA LEU A 285 -5.88 5.67 -8.74
C LEU A 285 -5.19 6.64 -9.68
N VAL A 286 -5.55 6.64 -10.96
CA VAL A 286 -5.07 7.58 -11.97
C VAL A 286 -6.25 8.12 -12.78
N TYR A 287 -6.09 9.26 -13.46
CA TYR A 287 -7.15 9.77 -14.34
C TYR A 287 -7.26 8.98 -15.63
N ALA A 288 -8.50 8.66 -16.04
CA ALA A 288 -8.79 8.09 -17.37
C ALA A 288 -8.42 9.06 -18.51
N VAL A 289 -8.54 10.37 -18.25
CA VAL A 289 -8.08 11.44 -19.15
C VAL A 289 -7.07 12.30 -18.38
N PRO A 290 -5.77 11.97 -18.47
CA PRO A 290 -4.72 12.72 -17.78
C PRO A 290 -4.63 14.15 -18.28
N GLN A 291 -4.38 15.11 -17.35
CA GLN A 291 -3.99 16.47 -17.70
C GLN A 291 -2.52 16.55 -18.11
N ASP A 292 -1.67 15.79 -17.38
CA ASP A 292 -0.26 15.59 -17.72
C ASP A 292 -0.06 14.13 -18.15
N LEU A 293 -0.06 13.93 -19.46
CA LEU A 293 0.13 12.61 -20.07
C LEU A 293 1.56 12.09 -19.86
N ALA A 294 2.55 12.97 -19.82
CA ALA A 294 3.95 12.58 -19.64
C ALA A 294 4.15 12.01 -18.22
N ALA A 295 3.69 12.73 -17.20
CA ALA A 295 3.79 12.28 -15.81
C ALA A 295 2.97 11.00 -15.57
N THR A 296 1.75 10.90 -16.12
CA THR A 296 0.94 9.68 -15.99
C THR A 296 1.58 8.49 -16.70
N SER A 297 2.13 8.69 -17.90
CA SER A 297 2.84 7.62 -18.63
C SER A 297 4.06 7.13 -17.85
N GLU A 298 4.80 8.05 -17.22
CA GLU A 298 5.96 7.68 -16.41
C GLU A 298 5.55 6.93 -15.13
N ALA A 299 4.47 7.34 -14.47
CA ALA A 299 3.91 6.61 -13.34
C ALA A 299 3.50 5.17 -13.72
N LEU A 300 2.85 4.99 -14.86
CA LEU A 300 2.48 3.66 -15.34
C LEU A 300 3.69 2.81 -15.74
N LYS A 301 4.75 3.40 -16.28
CA LYS A 301 6.03 2.69 -16.51
C LYS A 301 6.65 2.22 -15.20
N PHE A 302 6.65 3.07 -14.17
CA PHE A 302 7.09 2.70 -12.82
C PHE A 302 6.30 1.50 -12.27
N PHE A 303 4.97 1.53 -12.30
CA PHE A 303 4.14 0.42 -11.83
C PHE A 303 4.34 -0.84 -12.67
N ASN A 304 4.48 -0.70 -13.98
CA ASN A 304 4.78 -1.82 -14.87
C ASN A 304 6.14 -2.46 -14.56
N TRP A 305 7.14 -1.65 -14.28
CA TRP A 305 8.45 -2.10 -13.82
C TRP A 305 8.36 -2.80 -12.47
N ALA A 306 7.61 -2.24 -11.52
CA ALA A 306 7.43 -2.81 -10.19
C ALA A 306 6.78 -4.19 -10.23
N TYR A 307 5.79 -4.42 -11.08
CA TYR A 307 5.18 -5.75 -11.30
C TYR A 307 6.19 -6.80 -11.76
N LYS A 308 7.25 -6.41 -12.45
CA LYS A 308 8.23 -7.34 -13.02
C LYS A 308 9.49 -7.47 -12.17
N SER A 309 10.12 -6.32 -11.95
CA SER A 309 11.44 -6.23 -11.33
C SER A 309 11.33 -6.03 -9.82
N GLY A 310 10.14 -5.70 -9.33
CA GLY A 310 9.86 -5.41 -7.93
C GLY A 310 9.51 -6.62 -7.07
N THR A 311 9.26 -7.78 -7.68
CA THR A 311 8.75 -9.00 -7.00
C THR A 311 9.64 -9.46 -5.86
N GLN A 312 10.95 -9.59 -6.07
CA GLN A 312 11.87 -10.01 -5.02
C GLN A 312 11.86 -9.03 -3.85
N MET A 313 11.88 -7.73 -4.12
CA MET A 313 11.83 -6.68 -3.09
C MET A 313 10.53 -6.73 -2.27
N ALA A 314 9.41 -7.07 -2.91
CA ALA A 314 8.13 -7.25 -2.24
C ALA A 314 8.17 -8.46 -1.30
N ASN A 315 8.65 -9.61 -1.78
CA ASN A 315 8.78 -10.83 -0.99
C ASN A 315 9.70 -10.66 0.24
N GLU A 316 10.78 -9.88 0.12
CA GLU A 316 11.70 -9.57 1.24
C GLU A 316 10.99 -8.80 2.38
N LEU A 317 9.90 -8.11 2.08
CA LEU A 317 9.08 -7.37 3.04
C LEU A 317 7.75 -8.07 3.36
N ASP A 318 7.57 -9.33 2.94
CA ASP A 318 6.36 -10.14 3.08
C ASP A 318 5.11 -9.56 2.38
N TYR A 319 5.28 -8.68 1.41
CA TYR A 319 4.19 -8.37 0.49
C TYR A 319 4.03 -9.49 -0.55
N VAL A 320 2.82 -9.64 -1.04
CA VAL A 320 2.48 -10.62 -2.07
C VAL A 320 2.32 -9.91 -3.41
N PRO A 321 3.20 -10.17 -4.38
CA PRO A 321 3.04 -9.68 -5.75
C PRO A 321 1.75 -10.23 -6.38
N LEU A 322 1.20 -9.48 -7.33
CA LEU A 322 0.02 -9.92 -8.07
C LEU A 322 0.35 -11.08 -9.01
N PRO A 323 -0.59 -12.02 -9.24
CA PRO A 323 -0.43 -13.06 -10.24
C PRO A 323 -0.31 -12.48 -11.67
N ASP A 324 0.45 -13.14 -12.55
CA ASP A 324 0.67 -12.70 -13.93
C ASP A 324 -0.63 -12.49 -14.71
N ALA A 325 -1.64 -13.32 -14.48
CA ALA A 325 -2.96 -13.19 -15.13
C ALA A 325 -3.62 -11.85 -14.76
N LEU A 326 -3.55 -11.45 -13.47
CA LEU A 326 -4.09 -10.18 -13.00
C LEU A 326 -3.27 -8.99 -13.54
N ILE A 327 -1.95 -9.09 -13.54
CA ILE A 327 -1.07 -8.05 -14.13
C ILE A 327 -1.41 -7.84 -15.62
N LYS A 328 -1.63 -8.92 -16.36
CA LYS A 328 -2.05 -8.84 -17.76
C LYS A 328 -3.41 -8.14 -17.92
N GLN A 329 -4.37 -8.42 -17.05
CA GLN A 329 -5.67 -7.75 -17.00
C GLN A 329 -5.51 -6.26 -16.69
N VAL A 330 -4.71 -5.88 -15.70
CA VAL A 330 -4.42 -4.49 -15.34
C VAL A 330 -3.84 -3.72 -16.54
N ARG A 331 -2.89 -4.30 -17.27
CA ARG A 331 -2.32 -3.68 -18.47
C ARG A 331 -3.35 -3.50 -19.58
N ALA A 332 -4.27 -4.46 -19.74
CA ALA A 332 -5.38 -4.33 -20.70
C ALA A 332 -6.32 -3.18 -20.32
N THR A 333 -6.60 -3.03 -19.01
CA THR A 333 -7.39 -1.90 -18.47
C THR A 333 -6.69 -0.56 -18.76
N TRP A 334 -5.38 -0.44 -18.50
CA TRP A 334 -4.65 0.81 -18.82
C TRP A 334 -4.79 1.21 -20.28
N LYS A 335 -4.61 0.22 -21.20
CA LYS A 335 -4.74 0.45 -22.64
C LYS A 335 -6.14 0.86 -23.06
N ALA A 336 -7.16 0.28 -22.44
CA ALA A 336 -8.56 0.50 -22.79
C ALA A 336 -9.12 1.80 -22.21
N GLU A 337 -8.76 2.13 -20.97
CA GLU A 337 -9.43 3.16 -20.17
C GLU A 337 -8.62 4.44 -20.00
N ILE A 338 -7.27 4.42 -20.13
CA ILE A 338 -6.44 5.63 -19.96
C ILE A 338 -6.09 6.19 -21.34
N LYS A 339 -6.59 7.37 -21.66
CA LYS A 339 -6.42 8.00 -22.97
C LYS A 339 -4.98 8.49 -23.19
N GLY A 340 -4.45 8.19 -24.38
CA GLY A 340 -3.15 8.69 -24.85
C GLY A 340 -1.93 7.95 -24.30
N VAL A 341 -2.10 7.01 -23.38
CA VAL A 341 -0.98 6.23 -22.85
C VAL A 341 -0.51 5.20 -23.87
N PRO A 342 0.81 5.13 -24.15
CA PRO A 342 1.34 4.09 -25.05
C PRO A 342 1.18 2.71 -24.44
N ALA A 343 1.02 1.69 -25.28
CA ALA A 343 0.98 0.30 -24.83
C ALA A 343 2.30 -0.04 -24.11
N LEU A 344 2.19 -0.41 -22.82
CA LEU A 344 3.33 -0.83 -22.03
C LEU A 344 3.60 -2.31 -22.29
N SER A 345 4.75 -2.58 -22.90
CA SER A 345 5.18 -3.95 -23.20
C SER A 345 5.82 -4.62 -22.01
N ASP A 346 6.00 -5.94 -22.13
CA ASP A 346 6.78 -6.75 -21.19
C ASP A 346 8.28 -6.48 -21.23
N ALA A 347 8.79 -5.61 -22.09
CA ALA A 347 10.20 -5.23 -22.11
C ALA A 347 10.57 -4.43 -20.85
N ALA A 348 11.65 -4.82 -20.19
CA ALA A 348 12.24 -3.99 -19.15
C ALA A 348 12.62 -2.63 -19.73
N PRO A 349 12.49 -1.50 -18.98
CA PRO A 349 13.00 -0.23 -19.45
C PRO A 349 14.50 -0.39 -19.73
N THR A 350 14.90 -0.19 -20.99
CA THR A 350 16.31 -0.10 -21.35
C THR A 350 16.87 1.14 -20.68
N ALA A 351 17.93 0.98 -19.91
CA ALA A 351 18.70 2.10 -19.41
C ALA A 351 19.06 3.01 -20.60
N THR A 352 18.52 4.22 -20.62
CA THR A 352 18.99 5.23 -21.56
C THR A 352 20.45 5.46 -21.18
N ALA A 353 21.38 4.93 -22.00
CA ALA A 353 22.80 5.05 -21.77
C ALA A 353 23.16 6.53 -21.66
N ALA A 354 23.36 7.00 -20.44
CA ALA A 354 24.11 8.21 -20.20
C ALA A 354 25.53 7.92 -20.70
N LYS A 355 25.82 8.26 -21.97
CA LYS A 355 27.16 8.32 -22.47
C LYS A 355 27.92 9.28 -21.56
N ARG A 356 28.81 8.70 -20.74
CA ARG A 356 29.86 9.44 -20.07
C ARG A 356 30.72 10.04 -21.20
N MET A 357 30.77 11.33 -21.28
CA MET A 357 31.86 12.10 -21.83
C MET A 357 32.58 12.81 -20.70
#